data_ed989c96c6f4f1f44277c20df3d00719
#
_entry.id   ed989c96c6f4f1f44277c20df3d00719
#
_cell.length_a   1.000
_cell.length_b   1.000
_cell.length_c   1.000
_cell.angle_alpha   90.00
_cell.angle_beta   90.00
_cell.angle_gamma   90.00
#
_symmetry.space_group_name_H-M   'P 1'
#
loop_
_entity.id
_entity.type
_entity.pdbx_description
1 polymer ?
#
loop_
_entity_poly.entity_id
_entity_poly.type
_entity_poly.pdbx_seq_one_letter_code
_entity_poly.pdbx_strand_id
1 'polypeptide(L)'
;MPEPIIVNHLGNSIQQIGLAATGHSFEIHEWRGSGPDYLHVHHSDDEAWHVLEGTLTFRFVDRQVETSAGTTVFVPAGVPHTYFVAGEPTRYLIILTPRLRALIEALHSTPREQHGAVMKQFDSAILS
;
A
#
# COMPACT_ATOMS: atom_id res chain seq x y z
N MET A 1 6.98 9.22 -26.80
CA MET A 1 7.28 7.92 -26.22
C MET A 1 7.61 8.07 -24.75
N PRO A 2 6.87 7.42 -23.84
CA PRO A 2 7.21 7.52 -22.41
C PRO A 2 8.58 6.91 -22.13
N GLU A 3 9.27 7.50 -21.19
CA GLU A 3 10.58 7.02 -20.78
C GLU A 3 10.44 6.05 -19.60
N PRO A 4 11.27 5.01 -19.53
CA PRO A 4 11.31 4.18 -18.33
C PRO A 4 11.81 4.98 -17.12
N ILE A 5 11.34 4.59 -15.94
CA ILE A 5 11.79 5.17 -14.67
C ILE A 5 12.67 4.14 -13.98
N ILE A 6 13.88 4.54 -13.62
CA ILE A 6 14.85 3.62 -13.01
C ILE A 6 15.31 4.24 -11.68
N VAL A 7 15.08 3.51 -10.58
CA VAL A 7 15.45 3.96 -9.24
C VAL A 7 16.26 2.87 -8.55
N ASN A 8 17.41 3.26 -8.00
CA ASN A 8 18.24 2.36 -7.21
C ASN A 8 18.00 2.64 -5.73
N HIS A 9 17.34 1.71 -5.05
CA HIS A 9 16.99 1.85 -3.62
C HIS A 9 18.12 1.43 -2.68
N LEU A 10 19.23 0.90 -3.20
CA LEU A 10 20.36 0.46 -2.39
C LEU A 10 21.42 1.53 -2.20
N GLY A 11 21.23 2.70 -2.79
CA GLY A 11 22.21 3.78 -2.70
C GLY A 11 22.26 4.44 -1.33
N ASN A 12 23.41 5.04 -1.02
CA ASN A 12 23.62 5.80 0.21
C ASN A 12 23.11 7.23 0.09
N SER A 13 22.11 7.43 -0.72
CA SER A 13 21.64 8.77 -0.99
C SER A 13 20.99 9.37 0.26
N ILE A 14 21.50 10.51 0.68
CA ILE A 14 20.94 11.27 1.78
C ILE A 14 19.58 11.84 1.40
N GLN A 15 19.35 12.03 0.12
CA GLN A 15 18.09 12.54 -0.40
C GLN A 15 17.46 11.48 -1.29
N GLN A 16 16.68 10.64 -0.69
CA GLN A 16 15.88 9.72 -1.47
C GLN A 16 14.58 10.39 -1.84
N ILE A 17 14.47 10.76 -3.09
CA ILE A 17 13.19 11.17 -3.65
C ILE A 17 12.38 9.90 -3.81
N GLY A 18 11.23 9.84 -3.16
CA GLY A 18 10.38 8.67 -3.25
C GLY A 18 9.95 8.40 -4.69
N LEU A 19 9.95 7.14 -5.06
CA LEU A 19 9.47 6.72 -6.37
C LEU A 19 7.97 7.01 -6.49
N ALA A 20 7.56 7.54 -7.64
CA ALA A 20 6.15 7.65 -8.01
C ALA A 20 6.07 7.39 -9.52
N ALA A 21 5.63 6.20 -9.88
CA ALA A 21 5.51 5.79 -11.27
C ALA A 21 4.08 5.38 -11.54
N THR A 22 3.40 6.06 -12.45
CA THR A 22 2.00 5.81 -12.77
C THR A 22 1.88 5.22 -14.16
N GLY A 23 1.18 4.12 -14.27
CA GLY A 23 0.97 3.43 -15.54
C GLY A 23 -0.50 3.21 -15.81
N HIS A 24 -0.78 2.56 -16.93
CA HIS A 24 -2.14 2.27 -17.34
C HIS A 24 -2.77 1.17 -16.47
N SER A 25 -2.01 0.13 -16.15
CA SER A 25 -2.53 -1.05 -15.45
C SER A 25 -2.18 -1.06 -13.97
N PHE A 26 -1.06 -0.48 -13.60
CA PHE A 26 -0.63 -0.41 -12.21
C PHE A 26 0.31 0.78 -12.01
N GLU A 27 0.52 1.08 -10.73
CA GLU A 27 1.40 2.16 -10.29
C GLU A 27 2.35 1.61 -9.23
N ILE A 28 3.51 2.23 -9.08
CA ILE A 28 4.45 1.89 -8.00
C ILE A 28 4.78 3.18 -7.27
N HIS A 29 4.60 3.18 -5.94
CA HIS A 29 4.92 4.34 -5.11
C HIS A 29 5.81 3.91 -3.96
N GLU A 30 6.68 4.80 -3.53
CA GLU A 30 7.42 4.60 -2.29
C GLU A 30 6.70 5.37 -1.18
N TRP A 31 6.23 4.64 -0.16
CA TRP A 31 5.47 5.20 0.96
C TRP A 31 6.10 4.80 2.29
N ARG A 32 5.64 5.46 3.37
CA ARG A 32 6.23 5.29 4.70
C ARG A 32 5.20 5.03 5.80
N GLY A 33 3.94 5.28 5.59
CA GLY A 33 2.92 5.24 6.63
C GLY A 33 2.19 3.93 6.77
N SER A 34 1.33 3.86 7.78
CA SER A 34 0.45 2.72 7.98
C SER A 34 -0.76 2.81 7.05
N GLY A 35 -1.37 1.66 6.80
CA GLY A 35 -2.68 1.60 6.18
C GLY A 35 -3.78 1.95 7.17
N PRO A 36 -5.05 1.74 6.79
CA PRO A 36 -6.17 1.98 7.69
C PRO A 36 -6.08 1.08 8.93
N ASP A 37 -6.68 1.52 10.05
CA ASP A 37 -6.67 0.75 11.29
C ASP A 37 -7.76 -0.34 11.32
N TYR A 38 -8.39 -0.62 10.20
CA TYR A 38 -9.44 -1.64 10.07
C TYR A 38 -9.10 -2.63 8.96
N LEU A 39 -9.56 -3.88 9.12
CA LEU A 39 -9.48 -4.85 8.03
C LEU A 39 -10.39 -4.42 6.90
N HIS A 40 -9.89 -4.53 5.67
CA HIS A 40 -10.65 -4.20 4.49
C HIS A 40 -10.30 -5.18 3.37
N VAL A 41 -11.13 -5.21 2.34
CA VAL A 41 -10.95 -6.10 1.20
C VAL A 41 -11.19 -5.32 -0.08
N HIS A 42 -10.37 -5.60 -1.08
CA HIS A 42 -10.58 -5.11 -2.45
C HIS A 42 -11.08 -6.29 -3.27
N HIS A 43 -12.27 -6.15 -3.87
CA HIS A 43 -12.90 -7.29 -4.54
C HIS A 43 -12.29 -7.62 -5.89
N SER A 44 -11.72 -6.62 -6.57
CA SER A 44 -11.25 -6.78 -7.95
C SER A 44 -9.81 -6.38 -8.19
N ASP A 45 -9.13 -5.84 -7.19
CA ASP A 45 -7.78 -5.30 -7.36
C ASP A 45 -6.76 -6.05 -6.52
N ASP A 46 -5.66 -6.40 -7.16
CA ASP A 46 -4.49 -6.95 -6.48
C ASP A 46 -3.63 -5.81 -5.95
N GLU A 47 -2.85 -6.11 -4.92
CA GLU A 47 -1.97 -5.12 -4.29
C GLU A 47 -0.72 -5.82 -3.79
N ALA A 48 0.43 -5.14 -3.85
CA ALA A 48 1.67 -5.72 -3.35
C ALA A 48 2.52 -4.67 -2.66
N TRP A 49 3.35 -5.12 -1.76
CA TRP A 49 4.32 -4.29 -1.03
C TRP A 49 5.69 -4.94 -1.09
N HIS A 50 6.73 -4.13 -1.17
CA HIS A 50 8.11 -4.60 -1.04
C HIS A 50 8.82 -3.71 -0.02
N VAL A 51 9.25 -4.28 1.10
CA VAL A 51 9.85 -3.52 2.19
C VAL A 51 11.29 -3.16 1.85
N LEU A 52 11.61 -1.88 1.92
CA LEU A 52 12.95 -1.36 1.65
C LEU A 52 13.75 -1.13 2.92
N GLU A 53 13.07 -0.74 4.00
CA GLU A 53 13.71 -0.37 5.27
C GLU A 53 12.71 -0.54 6.40
N GLY A 54 13.17 -0.99 7.55
CA GLY A 54 12.33 -1.12 8.74
C GLY A 54 11.45 -2.36 8.70
N THR A 55 10.32 -2.28 9.39
CA THR A 55 9.40 -3.41 9.56
C THR A 55 7.98 -2.98 9.22
N LEU A 56 7.34 -3.75 8.37
CA LEU A 56 5.95 -3.56 8.01
C LEU A 56 5.17 -4.77 8.48
N THR A 57 4.18 -4.57 9.35
CA THR A 57 3.38 -5.66 9.90
C THR A 57 2.04 -5.72 9.20
N PHE A 58 1.72 -6.88 8.67
CA PHE A 58 0.43 -7.12 8.00
C PHE A 58 -0.50 -7.86 8.93
N ARG A 59 -1.76 -7.45 8.95
CA ARG A 59 -2.82 -8.14 9.67
C ARG A 59 -3.78 -8.75 8.67
N PHE A 60 -4.00 -10.05 8.81
CA PHE A 60 -4.99 -10.81 8.05
C PHE A 60 -6.09 -11.28 9.00
N VAL A 61 -7.08 -11.98 8.50
CA VAL A 61 -8.19 -12.44 9.34
C VAL A 61 -7.69 -13.35 10.47
N ASP A 62 -6.73 -14.22 10.17
CA ASP A 62 -6.30 -15.29 11.08
C ASP A 62 -4.90 -15.12 11.65
N ARG A 63 -4.18 -14.06 11.29
CA ARG A 63 -2.79 -13.90 11.77
C ARG A 63 -2.24 -12.53 11.48
N GLN A 64 -1.12 -12.22 12.12
CA GLN A 64 -0.26 -11.10 11.78
C GLN A 64 1.07 -11.62 11.27
N VAL A 65 1.67 -10.89 10.35
CA VAL A 65 2.97 -11.25 9.78
C VAL A 65 3.86 -10.00 9.78
N GLU A 66 4.98 -10.08 10.51
CA GLU A 66 6.00 -9.03 10.45
C GLU A 66 6.91 -9.27 9.25
N THR A 67 7.16 -8.21 8.49
CA THR A 67 8.03 -8.30 7.32
C THR A 67 9.12 -7.25 7.41
N SER A 68 10.34 -7.64 7.08
CA SER A 68 11.51 -6.75 7.14
C SER A 68 12.04 -6.48 5.73
N ALA A 69 13.06 -5.60 5.66
CA ALA A 69 13.66 -5.21 4.39
C ALA A 69 13.98 -6.43 3.52
N GLY A 70 13.63 -6.33 2.25
CA GLY A 70 13.82 -7.41 1.28
C GLY A 70 12.62 -8.34 1.12
N THR A 71 11.55 -8.13 1.91
CA THR A 71 10.34 -8.97 1.84
C THR A 71 9.32 -8.36 0.91
N THR A 72 8.72 -9.19 0.07
CA THR A 72 7.60 -8.80 -0.78
C THR A 72 6.33 -9.49 -0.29
N VAL A 73 5.24 -8.71 -0.18
CA VAL A 73 3.92 -9.25 0.19
C VAL A 73 2.98 -8.98 -0.98
N PHE A 74 2.36 -10.02 -1.50
CA PHE A 74 1.35 -9.89 -2.54
C PHE A 74 0.00 -10.28 -1.96
N VAL A 75 -0.96 -9.37 -2.06
CA VAL A 75 -2.33 -9.59 -1.58
C VAL A 75 -3.25 -9.63 -2.79
N PRO A 76 -3.71 -10.81 -3.19
CA PRO A 76 -4.64 -10.90 -4.32
C PRO A 76 -6.00 -10.32 -3.96
N ALA A 77 -6.75 -9.93 -4.98
CA ALA A 77 -8.12 -9.47 -4.83
C ALA A 77 -8.91 -10.48 -3.99
N GLY A 78 -9.74 -9.99 -3.08
CA GLY A 78 -10.58 -10.83 -2.22
C GLY A 78 -9.97 -11.22 -0.88
N VAL A 79 -8.71 -10.86 -0.61
CA VAL A 79 -8.06 -11.20 0.66
C VAL A 79 -8.14 -10.01 1.62
N PRO A 80 -8.84 -10.16 2.77
CA PRO A 80 -8.91 -9.10 3.77
C PRO A 80 -7.54 -8.84 4.39
N HIS A 81 -7.21 -7.55 4.56
CA HIS A 81 -5.90 -7.16 5.08
C HIS A 81 -5.90 -5.74 5.62
N THR A 82 -4.88 -5.43 6.38
CA THR A 82 -4.39 -4.09 6.64
C THR A 82 -2.93 -4.19 7.05
N TYR A 83 -2.27 -3.07 7.24
CA TYR A 83 -0.85 -3.07 7.62
C TYR A 83 -0.53 -1.84 8.45
N PHE A 84 0.54 -1.94 9.23
CA PHE A 84 0.98 -0.81 10.05
C PHE A 84 2.49 -0.83 10.25
N VAL A 85 3.04 0.36 10.53
CA VAL A 85 4.44 0.53 10.91
C VAL A 85 4.52 0.63 12.43
N ALA A 86 5.49 -0.08 13.02
CA ALA A 86 5.82 0.05 14.42
C ALA A 86 6.87 1.17 14.57
N GLY A 87 7.22 1.59 15.75
CA GLY A 87 7.97 2.79 16.05
C GLY A 87 9.31 3.08 15.35
N GLU A 88 9.78 2.24 14.43
CA GLU A 88 11.02 2.50 13.70
C GLU A 88 10.74 3.06 12.31
N PRO A 89 11.69 3.82 11.72
CA PRO A 89 11.51 4.29 10.36
C PRO A 89 11.31 3.13 9.38
N THR A 90 10.24 3.18 8.61
CA THR A 90 9.88 2.13 7.68
C THR A 90 9.57 2.73 6.33
N ARG A 91 10.07 2.12 5.30
CA ARG A 91 9.94 2.60 3.93
C ARG A 91 9.68 1.39 3.03
N TYR A 92 8.71 1.50 2.14
CA TYR A 92 8.33 0.38 1.29
C TYR A 92 7.84 0.87 -0.07
N LEU A 93 7.91 -0.02 -1.05
CA LEU A 93 7.21 0.19 -2.32
C LEU A 93 5.82 -0.41 -2.19
N ILE A 94 4.82 0.31 -2.68
CA ILE A 94 3.48 -0.22 -2.86
C ILE A 94 3.18 -0.29 -4.35
N ILE A 95 2.68 -1.44 -4.79
CA ILE A 95 2.30 -1.68 -6.17
C ILE A 95 0.79 -1.89 -6.18
N LEU A 96 0.07 -1.02 -6.87
CA LEU A 96 -1.38 -1.01 -6.82
C LEU A 96 -1.95 -0.51 -8.14
N THR A 97 -3.25 -0.74 -8.32
CA THR A 97 -3.94 -0.26 -9.51
C THR A 97 -4.25 1.24 -9.39
N PRO A 98 -4.49 1.94 -10.51
CA PRO A 98 -4.97 3.32 -10.44
C PRO A 98 -6.24 3.48 -9.60
N ARG A 99 -7.15 2.50 -9.63
CA ARG A 99 -8.37 2.53 -8.81
C ARG A 99 -8.04 2.53 -7.32
N LEU A 100 -7.09 1.70 -6.88
CA LEU A 100 -6.69 1.67 -5.47
C LEU A 100 -5.99 2.96 -5.05
N ARG A 101 -5.17 3.55 -5.91
CA ARG A 101 -4.56 4.83 -5.59
C ARG A 101 -5.63 5.91 -5.40
N ALA A 102 -6.63 5.95 -6.28
CA ALA A 102 -7.73 6.89 -6.15
C ALA A 102 -8.54 6.65 -4.87
N LEU A 103 -8.74 5.39 -4.49
CA LEU A 103 -9.39 5.05 -3.22
C LEU A 103 -8.62 5.62 -2.04
N ILE A 104 -7.30 5.42 -2.01
CA ILE A 104 -6.47 5.90 -0.90
C ILE A 104 -6.52 7.42 -0.79
N GLU A 105 -6.45 8.13 -1.91
CA GLU A 105 -6.60 9.58 -1.90
C GLU A 105 -7.97 10.00 -1.35
N ALA A 106 -9.03 9.32 -1.75
CA ALA A 106 -10.38 9.60 -1.28
C ALA A 106 -10.51 9.35 0.22
N LEU A 107 -9.92 8.28 0.74
CA LEU A 107 -9.93 8.00 2.18
C LEU A 107 -9.21 9.08 2.97
N HIS A 108 -8.08 9.59 2.47
CA HIS A 108 -7.34 10.63 3.16
C HIS A 108 -8.07 11.96 3.23
N SER A 109 -9.01 12.22 2.32
CA SER A 109 -9.77 13.47 2.28
C SER A 109 -11.18 13.33 2.80
N THR A 110 -11.52 12.19 3.42
CA THR A 110 -12.88 11.90 3.88
C THR A 110 -12.88 11.50 5.35
N PRO A 111 -13.83 11.98 6.16
CA PRO A 111 -13.94 11.54 7.56
C PRO A 111 -14.10 10.02 7.67
N ARG A 112 -13.53 9.46 8.73
CA ARG A 112 -13.52 8.01 8.94
C ARG A 112 -14.91 7.37 8.91
N GLU A 113 -15.91 8.10 9.42
CA GLU A 113 -17.30 7.62 9.46
C GLU A 113 -17.88 7.34 8.08
N GLN A 114 -17.28 7.93 7.04
CA GLN A 114 -17.74 7.80 5.66
C GLN A 114 -16.86 6.82 4.85
N HIS A 115 -15.85 6.22 5.46
CA HIS A 115 -14.94 5.34 4.74
C HIS A 115 -15.64 4.12 4.17
N GLY A 116 -16.67 3.59 4.85
CA GLY A 116 -17.42 2.46 4.31
C GLY A 116 -18.07 2.76 2.97
N ALA A 117 -18.66 3.95 2.84
CA ALA A 117 -19.28 4.39 1.58
C ALA A 117 -18.24 4.62 0.50
N VAL A 118 -17.09 5.22 0.87
CA VAL A 118 -15.99 5.44 -0.07
C VAL A 118 -15.46 4.11 -0.59
N MET A 119 -15.24 3.15 0.29
CA MET A 119 -14.78 1.81 -0.11
C MET A 119 -15.69 1.19 -1.16
N LYS A 120 -17.01 1.32 -0.98
CA LYS A 120 -17.97 0.78 -1.95
C LYS A 120 -17.81 1.37 -3.33
N GLN A 121 -17.49 2.67 -3.42
CA GLN A 121 -17.31 3.34 -4.71
C GLN A 121 -16.11 2.77 -5.48
N PHE A 122 -15.19 2.11 -4.80
CA PHE A 122 -13.97 1.56 -5.38
C PHE A 122 -13.92 0.04 -5.27
N ASP A 123 -15.09 -0.60 -5.26
CA ASP A 123 -15.22 -2.06 -5.24
C ASP A 123 -14.46 -2.69 -4.08
N SER A 124 -14.63 -2.10 -2.90
CA SER A 124 -13.95 -2.51 -1.68
C SER A 124 -14.92 -2.47 -0.52
N ALA A 125 -14.53 -3.03 0.62
CA ALA A 125 -15.37 -3.04 1.82
C ALA A 125 -14.53 -3.05 3.08
N ILE A 126 -15.07 -2.46 4.15
CA ILE A 126 -14.50 -2.57 5.49
C ILE A 126 -15.09 -3.81 6.14
N LEU A 127 -14.25 -4.60 6.81
CA LEU A 127 -14.70 -5.81 7.48
C LEU A 127 -14.69 -5.69 9.01
N SER A 128 -13.79 -4.88 9.56
CA SER A 128 -13.78 -4.68 11.02
C SER A 128 -12.82 -3.58 11.43
#